data_7bc6f8c9300d1537baaa6e6ef1cee63f
#
_entry.id   7bc6f8c9300d1537baaa6e6ef1cee63f
#
_cell.length_a   1.000
_cell.length_b   1.000
_cell.length_c   1.000
_cell.angle_alpha   90.00
_cell.angle_beta   90.00
_cell.angle_gamma   90.00
#
_symmetry.space_group_name_H-M   'P 1'
#
loop_
_entity.id
_entity.type
_entity.pdbx_description
1 polymer ?
#
loop_
_entity_poly.entity_id
_entity_poly.type
_entity_poly.pdbx_seq_one_letter_code
_entity_poly.pdbx_strand_id
1 'polypeptide(L)'
;MRGEHERTATPFDDQVRELLALFDADNGDGQAAAVPAVGNRPEIWMLGSGDHTARIVGSLGLPFVSAHHLKPLNTVAAVRTYLRTFQPSSLYPAPRISISVAVIVAENDERAQWLAGSLRMKIAQRRQGRPIQLPSPELAEAPGYTTPRD
;
A
#
# COMPACT_ATOMS: atom_id res chain seq x y z
N MET A 1 23.59 27.78 8.06
CA MET A 1 23.63 27.34 6.66
C MET A 1 23.68 25.81 6.67
N ARG A 2 22.54 25.13 6.57
CA ARG A 2 22.48 23.68 6.35
C ARG A 2 22.33 23.49 4.85
N GLY A 3 23.34 22.87 4.21
CA GLY A 3 23.32 22.57 2.80
C GLY A 3 22.13 21.66 2.47
N GLU A 4 21.27 22.12 1.60
CA GLU A 4 20.33 21.30 0.86
C GLU A 4 21.15 20.36 -0.03
N HIS A 5 21.41 19.14 0.44
CA HIS A 5 21.71 18.06 -0.46
C HIS A 5 20.41 17.74 -1.19
N GLU A 6 20.27 18.20 -2.43
CA GLU A 6 19.39 17.57 -3.41
C GLU A 6 19.77 16.09 -3.48
N ARG A 7 19.11 15.28 -2.66
CA ARG A 7 19.07 13.84 -2.89
C ARG A 7 18.28 13.68 -4.18
N THR A 8 18.95 13.43 -5.28
CA THR A 8 18.33 12.75 -6.42
C THR A 8 17.79 11.45 -5.87
N ALA A 9 16.49 11.43 -5.59
CA ALA A 9 15.85 10.26 -4.98
C ALA A 9 15.97 9.11 -5.98
N THR A 10 16.66 8.03 -5.59
CA THR A 10 16.69 6.79 -6.36
C THR A 10 15.26 6.40 -6.74
N PRO A 11 14.98 6.05 -8.00
CA PRO A 11 13.66 5.60 -8.42
C PRO A 11 13.12 4.51 -7.51
N PHE A 12 11.82 4.52 -7.27
CA PHE A 12 11.20 3.59 -6.31
C PHE A 12 11.40 2.11 -6.69
N ASP A 13 11.34 1.80 -7.96
CA ASP A 13 11.61 0.44 -8.47
C ASP A 13 13.06 -0.01 -8.24
N ASP A 14 14.04 0.91 -8.33
CA ASP A 14 15.43 0.60 -8.00
C ASP A 14 15.62 0.33 -6.50
N GLN A 15 14.97 1.12 -5.63
CA GLN A 15 14.96 0.87 -4.19
C GLN A 15 14.38 -0.51 -3.85
N VAL A 16 13.31 -0.92 -4.55
CA VAL A 16 12.73 -2.26 -4.37
C VAL A 16 13.70 -3.34 -4.85
N ARG A 17 14.39 -3.15 -6.00
CA ARG A 17 15.40 -4.10 -6.48
C ARG A 17 16.56 -4.26 -5.50
N GLU A 18 17.06 -3.15 -4.93
CA GLU A 18 18.08 -3.18 -3.88
C GLU A 18 17.62 -3.99 -2.67
N LEU A 19 16.37 -3.75 -2.20
CA LEU A 19 15.79 -4.51 -1.10
C LEU A 19 15.71 -6.01 -1.41
N LEU A 20 15.26 -6.38 -2.60
CA LEU A 20 15.18 -7.77 -3.03
C LEU A 20 16.54 -8.45 -3.08
N ALA A 21 17.55 -7.72 -3.56
CA ALA A 21 18.94 -8.22 -3.63
C ALA A 21 19.51 -8.55 -2.23
N LEU A 22 19.11 -7.82 -1.18
CA LEU A 22 19.55 -8.12 0.20
C LEU A 22 19.05 -9.49 0.71
N PHE A 23 17.96 -10.02 0.14
CA PHE A 23 17.40 -11.33 0.50
C PHE A 23 17.93 -12.48 -0.34
N ASP A 24 18.66 -12.21 -1.42
CA ASP A 24 19.25 -13.26 -2.25
C ASP A 24 20.54 -13.79 -1.61
N ALA A 25 20.57 -15.09 -1.36
CA ALA A 25 21.66 -15.75 -0.62
C ALA A 25 23.02 -15.77 -1.35
N ASP A 26 23.02 -15.58 -2.66
CA ASP A 26 24.19 -15.70 -3.53
C ASP A 26 24.92 -14.38 -3.81
N ASN A 27 24.83 -13.40 -2.92
CA ASN A 27 25.65 -12.19 -3.05
C ASN A 27 27.12 -12.48 -2.72
N GLY A 28 27.74 -13.37 -3.51
CA GLY A 28 29.11 -13.89 -3.33
C GLY A 28 30.23 -12.87 -3.40
N ASP A 29 29.95 -11.58 -3.60
CA ASP A 29 30.97 -10.53 -3.82
C ASP A 29 31.03 -9.49 -2.68
N GLY A 30 30.77 -9.87 -1.43
CA GLY A 30 30.97 -8.96 -0.28
C GLY A 30 29.93 -7.86 -0.15
N GLN A 31 28.80 -7.94 -0.85
CA GLN A 31 27.68 -7.04 -0.65
C GLN A 31 26.95 -7.36 0.67
N ALA A 32 26.33 -6.32 1.27
CA ALA A 32 25.56 -6.49 2.48
C ALA A 32 24.41 -7.47 2.23
N ALA A 33 24.29 -8.50 3.06
CA ALA A 33 23.19 -9.47 3.02
C ALA A 33 22.36 -9.36 4.29
N ALA A 34 21.04 -9.57 4.17
CA ALA A 34 20.17 -9.72 5.33
C ALA A 34 20.35 -11.13 5.91
N VAL A 35 21.37 -11.32 6.73
CA VAL A 35 21.76 -12.62 7.29
C VAL A 35 20.61 -13.47 7.83
N PRO A 36 19.59 -12.92 8.53
CA PRO A 36 18.43 -13.71 8.97
C PRO A 36 17.56 -14.26 7.82
N ALA A 37 17.66 -13.67 6.63
CA ALA A 37 16.87 -14.08 5.46
C ALA A 37 17.58 -15.10 4.58
N VAL A 38 18.88 -15.34 4.80
CA VAL A 38 19.63 -16.35 4.07
C VAL A 38 19.01 -17.73 4.31
N GLY A 39 18.52 -18.37 3.22
CA GLY A 39 17.79 -19.63 3.29
C GLY A 39 16.31 -19.53 3.80
N ASN A 40 15.88 -18.34 4.25
CA ASN A 40 14.54 -18.06 4.73
C ASN A 40 13.98 -16.76 4.15
N ARG A 41 14.08 -16.58 2.84
CA ARG A 41 13.60 -15.39 2.16
C ARG A 41 12.13 -15.11 2.48
N PRO A 42 11.77 -13.93 3.00
CA PRO A 42 10.38 -13.59 3.25
C PRO A 42 9.59 -13.46 1.94
N GLU A 43 8.33 -13.78 1.96
CA GLU A 43 7.44 -13.51 0.85
C GLU A 43 7.15 -11.99 0.79
N ILE A 44 7.46 -11.36 -0.33
CA ILE A 44 7.32 -9.90 -0.50
C ILE A 44 6.01 -9.60 -1.24
N TRP A 45 5.16 -8.84 -0.60
CA TRP A 45 3.92 -8.29 -1.17
C TRP A 45 4.01 -6.77 -1.23
N MET A 46 3.63 -6.19 -2.36
CA MET A 46 3.64 -4.74 -2.51
C MET A 46 2.23 -4.18 -2.52
N LEU A 47 1.97 -3.23 -1.61
CA LEU A 47 0.69 -2.53 -1.49
C LEU A 47 0.70 -1.23 -2.29
N GLY A 48 -0.34 -1.02 -3.08
CA GLY A 48 -0.53 0.22 -3.82
C GLY A 48 -1.99 0.54 -4.13
N SER A 49 -2.32 1.81 -4.31
CA SER A 49 -3.69 2.28 -4.55
C SER A 49 -3.92 2.79 -5.98
N GLY A 50 -2.99 2.58 -6.90
CA GLY A 50 -3.11 3.13 -8.25
C GLY A 50 -2.21 2.46 -9.28
N ASP A 51 -2.35 2.93 -10.50
CA ASP A 51 -1.78 2.38 -11.72
C ASP A 51 -0.25 2.36 -11.72
N HIS A 52 0.36 3.43 -11.18
CA HIS A 52 1.82 3.55 -11.14
C HIS A 52 2.46 2.40 -10.33
N THR A 53 2.02 2.20 -9.09
CA THR A 53 2.52 1.09 -8.25
C THR A 53 2.21 -0.27 -8.88
N ALA A 54 0.99 -0.45 -9.41
CA ALA A 54 0.59 -1.69 -10.05
C ALA A 54 1.51 -2.06 -11.23
N ARG A 55 1.92 -1.08 -12.02
CA ARG A 55 2.88 -1.25 -13.13
C ARG A 55 4.26 -1.69 -12.64
N ILE A 56 4.81 -1.00 -11.63
CA ILE A 56 6.11 -1.33 -11.04
C ILE A 56 6.08 -2.75 -10.48
N VAL A 57 5.07 -3.08 -9.68
CA VAL A 57 4.95 -4.41 -9.06
C VAL A 57 4.84 -5.51 -10.12
N GLY A 58 4.06 -5.26 -11.16
CA GLY A 58 3.94 -6.19 -12.30
C GLY A 58 5.26 -6.39 -13.02
N SER A 59 5.99 -5.31 -13.34
CA SER A 59 7.29 -5.40 -14.02
C SER A 59 8.38 -6.06 -13.17
N LEU A 60 8.24 -6.02 -11.85
CA LEU A 60 9.13 -6.73 -10.92
C LEU A 60 8.73 -8.19 -10.69
N GLY A 61 7.59 -8.64 -11.23
CA GLY A 61 7.08 -9.99 -11.04
C GLY A 61 6.71 -10.31 -9.59
N LEU A 62 6.31 -9.30 -8.81
CA LEU A 62 5.98 -9.45 -7.39
C LEU A 62 4.48 -9.59 -7.16
N PRO A 63 4.04 -10.21 -6.04
CA PRO A 63 2.66 -10.17 -5.58
C PRO A 63 2.17 -8.75 -5.29
N PHE A 64 0.94 -8.45 -5.72
CA PHE A 64 0.32 -7.13 -5.60
C PHE A 64 -0.86 -7.12 -4.63
N VAL A 65 -0.90 -6.12 -3.74
CA VAL A 65 -2.07 -5.83 -2.90
C VAL A 65 -2.68 -4.50 -3.35
N SER A 66 -3.90 -4.53 -3.85
CA SER A 66 -4.62 -3.30 -4.15
C SER A 66 -5.21 -2.69 -2.89
N ALA A 67 -4.79 -1.47 -2.55
CA ALA A 67 -5.27 -0.72 -1.38
C ALA A 67 -6.67 -0.13 -1.65
N HIS A 68 -7.68 -0.99 -1.75
CA HIS A 68 -9.06 -0.61 -2.01
C HIS A 68 -9.61 0.36 -0.97
N HIS A 69 -9.26 0.17 0.31
CA HIS A 69 -9.66 1.05 1.42
C HIS A 69 -9.19 2.51 1.26
N LEU A 70 -8.17 2.78 0.42
CA LEU A 70 -7.69 4.14 0.15
C LEU A 70 -8.33 4.76 -1.09
N LYS A 71 -8.44 3.99 -2.18
CA LYS A 71 -8.95 4.44 -3.48
C LYS A 71 -9.76 3.34 -4.16
N PRO A 72 -10.99 3.08 -3.71
CA PRO A 72 -11.81 1.97 -4.21
C PRO A 72 -12.05 2.03 -5.72
N LEU A 73 -12.27 3.20 -6.29
CA LEU A 73 -12.52 3.38 -7.72
C LEU A 73 -11.34 3.01 -8.62
N ASN A 74 -10.12 3.00 -8.07
CA ASN A 74 -8.92 2.67 -8.84
C ASN A 74 -8.62 1.17 -8.88
N THR A 75 -9.25 0.35 -8.03
CA THR A 75 -8.89 -1.05 -7.84
C THR A 75 -8.91 -1.85 -9.13
N VAL A 76 -10.00 -1.76 -9.90
CA VAL A 76 -10.13 -2.54 -11.15
C VAL A 76 -9.07 -2.14 -12.18
N ALA A 77 -8.82 -0.84 -12.33
CA ALA A 77 -7.80 -0.34 -13.24
C ALA A 77 -6.40 -0.78 -12.82
N ALA A 78 -6.07 -0.66 -11.53
CA ALA A 78 -4.77 -1.08 -10.99
C ALA A 78 -4.54 -2.58 -11.16
N VAL A 79 -5.55 -3.42 -10.86
CA VAL A 79 -5.47 -4.87 -11.07
C VAL A 79 -5.24 -5.22 -12.54
N ARG A 80 -5.98 -4.59 -13.47
CA ARG A 80 -5.79 -4.80 -14.91
C ARG A 80 -4.39 -4.39 -15.37
N THR A 81 -3.88 -3.27 -14.87
CA THR A 81 -2.52 -2.82 -15.19
C THR A 81 -1.48 -3.80 -14.66
N TYR A 82 -1.60 -4.26 -13.41
CA TYR A 82 -0.74 -5.27 -12.85
C TYR A 82 -0.70 -6.55 -13.71
N LEU A 83 -1.87 -7.10 -14.06
CA LEU A 83 -1.96 -8.31 -14.87
C LEU A 83 -1.32 -8.16 -16.27
N ARG A 84 -1.46 -6.98 -16.89
CA ARG A 84 -0.85 -6.72 -18.21
C ARG A 84 0.67 -6.55 -18.16
N THR A 85 1.20 -6.10 -17.03
CA THR A 85 2.63 -5.79 -16.89
C THR A 85 3.40 -6.87 -16.14
N PHE A 86 2.69 -7.87 -15.60
CA PHE A 86 3.31 -8.94 -14.80
C PHE A 86 4.34 -9.71 -15.62
N GLN A 87 5.55 -9.82 -15.04
CA GLN A 87 6.65 -10.61 -15.58
C GLN A 87 6.85 -11.85 -14.69
N PRO A 88 6.59 -13.06 -15.21
CA PRO A 88 6.83 -14.29 -14.43
C PRO A 88 8.29 -14.41 -14.00
N SER A 89 8.50 -14.95 -12.80
CA SER A 89 9.82 -15.29 -12.26
C SER A 89 9.82 -16.71 -11.68
N SER A 90 10.99 -17.21 -11.33
CA SER A 90 11.10 -18.52 -10.66
C SER A 90 10.38 -18.56 -9.30
N LEU A 91 10.29 -17.42 -8.60
CA LEU A 91 9.59 -17.30 -7.33
C LEU A 91 8.07 -17.17 -7.51
N TYR A 92 7.66 -16.46 -8.56
CA TYR A 92 6.26 -16.17 -8.85
C TYR A 92 5.98 -16.44 -10.33
N PRO A 93 5.70 -17.70 -10.71
CA PRO A 93 5.42 -18.09 -12.11
C PRO A 93 4.06 -17.57 -12.62
N ALA A 94 3.19 -17.12 -11.73
CA ALA A 94 1.87 -16.57 -12.04
C ALA A 94 1.57 -15.34 -11.19
N PRO A 95 0.75 -14.40 -11.67
CA PRO A 95 0.37 -13.22 -10.92
C PRO A 95 -0.41 -13.60 -9.64
N ARG A 96 -0.10 -12.92 -8.52
CA ARG A 96 -0.78 -13.09 -7.23
C ARG A 96 -1.33 -11.75 -6.78
N ILE A 97 -2.63 -11.71 -6.48
CA ILE A 97 -3.35 -10.48 -6.14
C ILE A 97 -4.11 -10.68 -4.83
N SER A 98 -4.03 -9.67 -3.99
CA SER A 98 -4.90 -9.48 -2.83
C SER A 98 -5.54 -8.09 -2.87
N ILE A 99 -6.67 -7.94 -2.19
CA ILE A 99 -7.36 -6.66 -2.05
C ILE A 99 -7.46 -6.34 -0.56
N SER A 100 -6.93 -5.18 -0.16
CA SER A 100 -7.02 -4.70 1.20
C SER A 100 -8.26 -3.84 1.38
N VAL A 101 -9.18 -4.28 2.23
CA VAL A 101 -10.43 -3.58 2.56
C VAL A 101 -10.45 -3.14 4.01
N ALA A 102 -11.15 -2.04 4.31
CA ALA A 102 -11.44 -1.63 5.68
C ALA A 102 -12.80 -2.23 6.08
N VAL A 103 -12.80 -2.97 7.19
CA VAL A 103 -14.01 -3.59 7.73
C VAL A 103 -14.20 -3.11 9.17
N ILE A 104 -15.41 -2.72 9.52
CA ILE A 104 -15.80 -2.33 10.87
C ILE A 104 -16.93 -3.26 11.32
N VAL A 105 -16.71 -3.94 12.43
CA VAL A 105 -17.64 -4.90 13.01
C VAL A 105 -18.16 -4.35 14.35
N ALA A 106 -19.46 -4.44 14.58
CA ALA A 106 -20.11 -4.07 15.84
C ALA A 106 -21.33 -4.97 16.08
N GLU A 107 -22.02 -4.76 17.20
CA GLU A 107 -23.20 -5.56 17.60
C GLU A 107 -24.37 -5.42 16.62
N ASN A 108 -24.46 -4.27 15.94
CA ASN A 108 -25.47 -3.98 14.92
C ASN A 108 -24.96 -2.93 13.93
N ASP A 109 -25.69 -2.74 12.83
CA ASP A 109 -25.32 -1.84 11.74
C ASP A 109 -25.24 -0.38 12.19
N GLU A 110 -26.13 0.07 13.08
CA GLU A 110 -26.13 1.43 13.61
C GLU A 110 -24.80 1.73 14.33
N ARG A 111 -24.39 0.83 15.19
CA ARG A 111 -23.12 0.95 15.90
C ARG A 111 -21.91 0.87 14.96
N ALA A 112 -21.94 -0.01 13.97
CA ALA A 112 -20.91 -0.11 12.95
C ALA A 112 -20.79 1.19 12.13
N GLN A 113 -21.91 1.77 11.72
CA GLN A 113 -21.94 3.04 10.99
C GLN A 113 -21.45 4.21 11.84
N TRP A 114 -21.77 4.23 13.11
CA TRP A 114 -21.27 5.23 14.05
C TRP A 114 -19.74 5.15 14.18
N LEU A 115 -19.18 3.96 14.43
CA LEU A 115 -17.74 3.74 14.48
C LEU A 115 -17.05 4.11 13.16
N ALA A 116 -17.68 3.82 12.02
CA ALA A 116 -17.16 4.17 10.70
C ALA A 116 -17.06 5.68 10.46
N GLY A 117 -17.78 6.50 11.22
CA GLY A 117 -17.72 7.97 11.17
C GLY A 117 -16.30 8.50 11.30
N SER A 118 -15.53 7.95 12.22
CA SER A 118 -14.11 8.29 12.42
C SER A 118 -13.27 8.13 11.16
N LEU A 119 -13.39 6.99 10.49
CA LEU A 119 -12.64 6.72 9.26
C LEU A 119 -13.12 7.57 8.09
N ARG A 120 -14.43 7.74 7.93
CA ARG A 120 -15.02 8.61 6.89
C ARG A 120 -14.52 10.05 7.05
N MET A 121 -14.56 10.60 8.26
CA MET A 121 -14.06 11.94 8.54
C MET A 121 -12.57 12.08 8.18
N LYS A 122 -11.73 11.15 8.62
CA LYS A 122 -10.29 11.17 8.30
C LYS A 122 -10.05 11.14 6.79
N ILE A 123 -10.77 10.30 6.05
CA ILE A 123 -10.65 10.23 4.59
C ILE A 123 -11.11 11.53 3.94
N ALA A 124 -12.24 12.10 4.37
CA ALA A 124 -12.77 13.35 3.83
C ALA A 124 -11.78 14.51 4.05
N GLN A 125 -11.24 14.65 5.25
CA GLN A 125 -10.26 15.69 5.57
C GLN A 125 -8.97 15.51 4.75
N ARG A 126 -8.49 14.29 4.58
CA ARG A 126 -7.32 14.01 3.72
C ARG A 126 -7.57 14.41 2.26
N ARG A 127 -8.77 14.13 1.71
CA ARG A 127 -9.14 14.54 0.34
C ARG A 127 -9.16 16.06 0.14
N GLN A 128 -9.45 16.81 1.21
CA GLN A 128 -9.41 18.28 1.23
C GLN A 128 -8.02 18.85 1.49
N GLY A 129 -6.97 18.02 1.55
CA GLY A 129 -5.61 18.46 1.86
C GLY A 129 -5.37 18.79 3.34
N ARG A 130 -6.28 18.41 4.24
CA ARG A 130 -6.22 18.66 5.69
C ARG A 130 -6.08 17.34 6.45
N PRO A 131 -4.90 16.67 6.42
CA PRO A 131 -4.74 15.41 7.11
C PRO A 131 -4.90 15.58 8.62
N ILE A 132 -5.73 14.76 9.24
CA ILE A 132 -5.97 14.73 10.69
C ILE A 132 -5.60 13.35 11.26
N GLN A 133 -5.38 13.29 12.56
CA GLN A 133 -5.36 12.03 13.28
C GLN A 133 -6.75 11.37 13.21
N LEU A 134 -6.84 10.08 13.51
CA LEU A 134 -8.15 9.41 13.55
C LEU A 134 -8.97 10.02 14.69
N PRO A 135 -10.10 10.70 14.42
CA PRO A 135 -10.94 11.29 15.45
C PRO A 135 -11.71 10.19 16.20
N SER A 136 -12.24 10.53 17.38
CA SER A 136 -13.24 9.66 18.01
C SER A 136 -14.56 9.69 17.23
N PRO A 137 -15.42 8.67 17.37
CA PRO A 137 -16.73 8.66 16.72
C PRO A 137 -17.62 9.85 17.13
N GLU A 138 -17.56 10.27 18.40
CA GLU A 138 -18.29 11.43 18.92
C GLU A 138 -17.86 12.72 18.21
N LEU A 139 -16.56 12.89 17.99
CA LEU A 139 -16.04 14.06 17.28
C LEU A 139 -16.45 14.03 15.80
N ALA A 140 -16.53 12.85 15.20
CA ALA A 140 -16.94 12.71 13.81
C ALA A 140 -18.42 13.03 13.58
N GLU A 141 -19.27 12.99 14.61
CA GLU A 141 -20.67 13.39 14.57
C GLU A 141 -20.92 14.86 14.94
N ALA A 142 -19.90 15.56 15.43
CA ALA A 142 -20.05 16.95 15.86
C ALA A 142 -20.51 17.86 14.72
N PRO A 143 -21.37 18.87 14.98
CA PRO A 143 -21.83 19.84 13.99
C PRO A 143 -20.64 20.51 13.29
N GLY A 144 -20.65 20.54 11.96
CA GLY A 144 -19.58 21.09 11.13
C GLY A 144 -18.59 20.04 10.58
N TYR A 145 -18.69 18.78 10.99
CA TYR A 145 -17.84 17.69 10.52
C TYR A 145 -18.62 16.54 9.85
N THR A 146 -19.92 16.71 9.63
CA THR A 146 -20.76 15.68 9.00
C THR A 146 -20.25 15.34 7.60
N THR A 147 -19.76 14.12 7.42
CA THR A 147 -19.53 13.52 6.11
C THR A 147 -20.80 12.85 5.62
N PRO A 148 -21.14 12.94 4.31
CA PRO A 148 -22.26 12.20 3.75
C PRO A 148 -22.16 10.70 4.12
N ARG A 149 -23.29 10.10 4.46
CA ARG A 149 -23.45 8.66 4.64
C ARG A 149 -23.82 8.09 3.27
N ASP A 150 -22.83 7.96 2.38
CA ASP A 150 -23.00 7.30 1.09
C ASP A 150 -22.71 5.80 1.20
#